data_7668f8526e96125813f46ca105c90fa4
#
_entry.id   7668f8526e96125813f46ca105c90fa4
#
_cell.length_a   1.000
_cell.length_b   1.000
_cell.length_c   1.000
_cell.angle_alpha   90.00
_cell.angle_beta   90.00
_cell.angle_gamma   90.00
#
_symmetry.space_group_name_H-M   'P 1'
#
loop_
_entity.id
_entity.type
_entity.pdbx_description
1 polymer ?
#
loop_
_entity_poly.entity_id
_entity_poly.type
_entity_poly.pdbx_seq_one_letter_code
_entity_poly.pdbx_strand_id
1 'polypeptide(L)'
;MLYRKFPRCRHEVSILGFGCMRLPPAEGQQAGGKVDELKATALIRAAIDSGVNYIDTAYPYHNGEGELVVGKVLGDGYRDRVFLATKLPSWLVTSREDMDRYLDEQLGRLATDHIDFYLLHGLGAETWENLSRLGVLEFLDRARADGRIRYPAFSFHDQFPVFKEIVDAYEWTFAQIQYNYMDEQFQAGTQGLKYAAERDLGIVVMEPLRGGLLSGDVPAIHQHILDAPVRRTPSEWGLRWVWNHPEVTVVLSGMSAMEQVKENLACAAQGLPNSLSSEELAVVETMRDTFASRMKIPCTSCRYCMPCENGVDIPQCFMYYNQAYTYDAREKATGVYLWALNGSFSGGIPGYASACVQCGECEEKCPQHFPIREYLQDVREFFGK
;
A
#
# COMPACT_ATOMS: atom_id res chain seq x y z
N MET A 1 2.29 -22.86 -4.32
CA MET A 1 1.64 -21.76 -3.56
C MET A 1 1.34 -22.24 -2.15
N LEU A 2 1.62 -21.43 -1.14
CA LEU A 2 1.20 -21.66 0.24
C LEU A 2 -0.08 -20.86 0.51
N TYR A 3 -0.87 -21.34 1.49
CA TYR A 3 -2.13 -20.70 1.88
C TYR A 3 -2.15 -20.47 3.37
N ARG A 4 -2.83 -19.39 3.79
CA ARG A 4 -3.09 -19.05 5.20
C ARG A 4 -4.57 -18.71 5.37
N LYS A 5 -5.04 -18.68 6.60
CA LYS A 5 -6.43 -18.45 6.94
C LYS A 5 -6.54 -17.15 7.76
N PHE A 6 -7.47 -16.27 7.39
CA PHE A 6 -7.85 -15.21 8.31
C PHE A 6 -8.58 -15.79 9.51
N PRO A 7 -8.31 -15.34 10.73
CA PRO A 7 -8.95 -15.90 11.93
C PRO A 7 -10.48 -15.92 11.85
N ARG A 8 -11.09 -14.86 11.31
CA ARG A 8 -12.55 -14.71 11.17
C ARG A 8 -13.11 -15.11 9.80
N CYS A 9 -12.34 -15.83 9.01
CA CYS A 9 -12.75 -16.34 7.70
C CYS A 9 -12.54 -17.85 7.63
N ARG A 10 -13.54 -18.58 7.10
CA ARG A 10 -13.44 -20.03 6.97
C ARG A 10 -12.62 -20.52 5.77
N HIS A 11 -12.27 -19.61 4.88
CA HIS A 11 -11.56 -19.91 3.63
C HIS A 11 -10.05 -19.70 3.78
N GLU A 12 -9.29 -20.50 3.01
CA GLU A 12 -7.85 -20.32 2.87
C GLU A 12 -7.55 -19.40 1.68
N VAL A 13 -6.69 -18.43 1.91
CA VAL A 13 -6.22 -17.49 0.89
C VAL A 13 -4.74 -17.71 0.61
N SER A 14 -4.33 -17.51 -0.65
CA SER A 14 -2.91 -17.57 -1.02
C SER A 14 -2.13 -16.49 -0.27
N ILE A 15 -0.94 -16.83 0.21
CA ILE A 15 -0.10 -15.87 0.94
C ILE A 15 0.39 -14.72 0.04
N LEU A 16 0.41 -14.93 -1.29
CA LEU A 16 0.60 -13.90 -2.30
C LEU A 16 -0.75 -13.49 -2.85
N GLY A 17 -1.09 -12.20 -2.73
CA GLY A 17 -2.22 -11.57 -3.38
C GLY A 17 -1.77 -10.78 -4.60
N PHE A 18 -2.57 -10.76 -5.66
CA PHE A 18 -2.34 -9.93 -6.84
C PHE A 18 -2.94 -8.53 -6.64
N GLY A 19 -2.08 -7.53 -6.43
CA GLY A 19 -2.49 -6.12 -6.31
C GLY A 19 -2.62 -5.46 -7.68
N CYS A 20 -3.80 -4.98 -8.03
CA CYS A 20 -4.11 -4.39 -9.33
C CYS A 20 -3.85 -2.88 -9.44
N MET A 21 -3.16 -2.27 -8.49
CA MET A 21 -2.81 -0.83 -8.54
C MET A 21 -1.75 -0.51 -9.61
N ARG A 22 -0.94 -1.49 -10.01
CA ARG A 22 0.21 -1.30 -10.93
C ARG A 22 0.13 -2.22 -12.15
N LEU A 23 -1.07 -2.36 -12.73
CA LEU A 23 -1.24 -3.10 -13.97
C LEU A 23 -0.41 -2.45 -15.10
N PRO A 24 0.04 -3.24 -16.09
CA PRO A 24 0.87 -2.72 -17.19
C PRO A 24 0.12 -1.62 -17.95
N PRO A 25 0.76 -0.45 -18.15
CA PRO A 25 0.15 0.63 -18.89
C PRO A 25 0.07 0.30 -20.39
N ALA A 26 -0.95 0.85 -21.07
CA ALA A 26 -1.03 0.82 -22.51
C ALA A 26 0.15 1.58 -23.15
N GLU A 27 0.43 1.30 -24.41
CA GLU A 27 1.53 1.95 -25.14
C GLU A 27 1.40 3.49 -25.08
N GLY A 28 2.50 4.17 -24.75
CA GLY A 28 2.55 5.63 -24.57
C GLY A 28 1.93 6.16 -23.30
N GLN A 29 1.44 5.31 -22.41
CA GLN A 29 0.88 5.71 -21.11
C GLN A 29 1.89 5.54 -19.97
N GLN A 30 1.72 6.34 -18.91
CA GLN A 30 2.49 6.21 -17.68
C GLN A 30 1.86 5.17 -16.73
N ALA A 31 2.63 4.70 -15.76
CA ALA A 31 2.12 3.84 -14.69
C ALA A 31 0.92 4.48 -13.97
N GLY A 32 -0.15 3.72 -13.76
CA GLY A 32 -1.41 4.21 -13.18
C GLY A 32 -2.40 4.82 -14.18
N GLY A 33 -1.99 5.02 -15.44
CA GLY A 33 -2.86 5.44 -16.53
C GLY A 33 -3.67 4.30 -17.14
N LYS A 34 -4.09 4.48 -18.39
CA LYS A 34 -4.85 3.45 -19.13
C LYS A 34 -4.09 2.12 -19.19
N VAL A 35 -4.80 1.02 -18.92
CA VAL A 35 -4.23 -0.33 -18.81
C VAL A 35 -4.11 -1.00 -20.18
N ASP A 36 -3.03 -1.74 -20.40
CA ASP A 36 -2.93 -2.76 -21.46
C ASP A 36 -3.73 -4.00 -21.01
N GLU A 37 -5.00 -4.07 -21.41
CA GLU A 37 -5.93 -5.13 -20.97
C GLU A 37 -5.43 -6.54 -21.34
N LEU A 38 -4.77 -6.71 -22.47
CA LEU A 38 -4.26 -8.01 -22.91
C LEU A 38 -3.12 -8.49 -22.00
N LYS A 39 -2.17 -7.61 -21.72
CA LYS A 39 -1.07 -7.93 -20.80
C LYS A 39 -1.59 -8.14 -19.39
N ALA A 40 -2.47 -7.27 -18.87
CA ALA A 40 -3.08 -7.42 -17.56
C ALA A 40 -3.80 -8.76 -17.42
N THR A 41 -4.60 -9.15 -18.44
CA THR A 41 -5.28 -10.45 -18.48
C THR A 41 -4.28 -11.61 -18.40
N ALA A 42 -3.23 -11.58 -19.20
CA ALA A 42 -2.21 -12.63 -19.19
C ALA A 42 -1.52 -12.77 -17.83
N LEU A 43 -1.17 -11.65 -17.18
CA LEU A 43 -0.49 -11.65 -15.87
C LEU A 43 -1.40 -12.18 -14.75
N ILE A 44 -2.62 -11.65 -14.65
CA ILE A 44 -3.55 -12.02 -13.57
C ILE A 44 -3.98 -13.48 -13.73
N ARG A 45 -4.36 -13.92 -14.95
CA ARG A 45 -4.76 -15.31 -15.18
C ARG A 45 -3.61 -16.28 -14.95
N ALA A 46 -2.37 -15.96 -15.36
CA ALA A 46 -1.20 -16.79 -15.06
C ALA A 46 -0.97 -16.94 -13.55
N ALA A 47 -1.15 -15.88 -12.78
CA ALA A 47 -1.06 -15.95 -11.32
C ALA A 47 -2.18 -16.83 -10.73
N ILE A 48 -3.42 -16.68 -11.17
CA ILE A 48 -4.57 -17.53 -10.73
C ILE A 48 -4.34 -18.98 -11.09
N ASP A 49 -3.90 -19.27 -12.31
CA ASP A 49 -3.60 -20.63 -12.77
C ASP A 49 -2.46 -21.28 -11.97
N SER A 50 -1.59 -20.46 -11.39
CA SER A 50 -0.51 -20.91 -10.48
C SER A 50 -0.92 -20.94 -9.00
N GLY A 51 -2.21 -20.72 -8.68
CA GLY A 51 -2.77 -20.89 -7.34
C GLY A 51 -2.93 -19.60 -6.53
N VAL A 52 -2.71 -18.43 -7.10
CA VAL A 52 -3.13 -17.17 -6.46
C VAL A 52 -4.65 -17.09 -6.48
N ASN A 53 -5.25 -16.91 -5.29
CA ASN A 53 -6.71 -16.78 -5.16
C ASN A 53 -7.18 -15.52 -4.44
N TYR A 54 -6.29 -14.52 -4.25
CA TYR A 54 -6.62 -13.23 -3.67
C TYR A 54 -6.29 -12.13 -4.70
N ILE A 55 -7.31 -11.43 -5.17
CA ILE A 55 -7.19 -10.34 -6.16
C ILE A 55 -7.66 -9.04 -5.50
N ASP A 56 -6.79 -8.03 -5.47
CA ASP A 56 -7.04 -6.74 -4.83
C ASP A 56 -7.11 -5.61 -5.85
N THR A 57 -8.22 -4.90 -5.87
CA THR A 57 -8.40 -3.68 -6.67
C THR A 57 -8.98 -2.54 -5.84
N ALA A 58 -9.26 -1.39 -6.43
CA ALA A 58 -9.96 -0.28 -5.79
C ALA A 58 -10.57 0.67 -6.80
N TYR A 59 -11.58 1.42 -6.37
CA TYR A 59 -12.34 2.39 -7.16
C TYR A 59 -11.46 3.40 -7.94
N PRO A 60 -10.41 4.04 -7.34
CA PRO A 60 -9.63 5.07 -8.04
C PRO A 60 -8.52 4.50 -8.94
N TYR A 61 -8.24 3.19 -8.89
CA TYR A 61 -7.09 2.64 -9.61
C TYR A 61 -7.24 2.85 -11.13
N HIS A 62 -6.13 3.22 -11.77
CA HIS A 62 -6.09 3.49 -13.22
C HIS A 62 -7.14 4.52 -13.66
N ASN A 63 -7.24 5.63 -12.91
CA ASN A 63 -8.22 6.70 -13.16
C ASN A 63 -9.68 6.20 -13.19
N GLY A 64 -9.99 5.17 -12.39
CA GLY A 64 -11.32 4.56 -12.30
C GLY A 64 -11.58 3.41 -13.27
N GLU A 65 -10.62 3.07 -14.16
CA GLU A 65 -10.77 1.95 -15.09
C GLU A 65 -10.36 0.59 -14.46
N GLY A 66 -9.66 0.60 -13.32
CA GLY A 66 -9.08 -0.61 -12.71
C GLY A 66 -10.11 -1.71 -12.44
N GLU A 67 -11.26 -1.37 -11.86
CA GLU A 67 -12.32 -2.34 -11.58
C GLU A 67 -12.96 -2.91 -12.87
N LEU A 68 -13.14 -2.11 -13.92
CA LEU A 68 -13.64 -2.57 -15.23
C LEU A 68 -12.69 -3.59 -15.86
N VAL A 69 -11.38 -3.34 -15.80
CA VAL A 69 -10.37 -4.27 -16.32
C VAL A 69 -10.39 -5.58 -15.53
N VAL A 70 -10.42 -5.50 -14.18
CA VAL A 70 -10.47 -6.70 -13.32
C VAL A 70 -11.75 -7.51 -13.58
N GLY A 71 -12.91 -6.86 -13.72
CA GLY A 71 -14.15 -7.53 -14.07
C GLY A 71 -14.05 -8.34 -15.36
N LYS A 72 -13.48 -7.75 -16.43
CA LYS A 72 -13.23 -8.47 -17.70
C LYS A 72 -12.24 -9.63 -17.52
N VAL A 73 -11.16 -9.43 -16.79
CA VAL A 73 -10.13 -10.46 -16.53
C VAL A 73 -10.72 -11.67 -15.81
N LEU A 74 -11.64 -11.43 -14.89
CA LEU A 74 -12.30 -12.48 -14.09
C LEU A 74 -13.47 -13.16 -14.80
N GLY A 75 -13.78 -12.78 -16.03
CA GLY A 75 -14.69 -13.54 -16.90
C GLY A 75 -14.23 -14.97 -17.15
N ASP A 76 -14.99 -15.73 -17.97
CA ASP A 76 -14.67 -17.10 -18.39
C ASP A 76 -14.45 -18.07 -17.23
N GLY A 77 -15.16 -17.90 -16.09
CA GLY A 77 -15.10 -18.75 -14.91
C GLY A 77 -13.93 -18.45 -13.94
N TYR A 78 -13.11 -17.42 -14.20
CA TYR A 78 -12.03 -17.03 -13.27
C TYR A 78 -12.56 -16.41 -11.97
N ARG A 79 -13.74 -15.75 -12.00
CA ARG A 79 -14.35 -15.17 -10.80
C ARG A 79 -14.56 -16.19 -9.68
N ASP A 80 -15.00 -17.38 -10.01
CA ASP A 80 -15.30 -18.45 -9.03
C ASP A 80 -14.02 -19.07 -8.40
N ARG A 81 -12.86 -18.75 -8.95
CA ARG A 81 -11.57 -19.29 -8.48
C ARG A 81 -10.85 -18.38 -7.52
N VAL A 82 -11.39 -17.17 -7.25
CA VAL A 82 -10.69 -16.15 -6.48
C VAL A 82 -11.60 -15.52 -5.43
N PHE A 83 -10.97 -14.98 -4.41
CA PHE A 83 -11.54 -14.01 -3.49
C PHE A 83 -11.21 -12.61 -4.00
N LEU A 84 -12.25 -11.87 -4.36
CA LEU A 84 -12.13 -10.53 -4.91
C LEU A 84 -12.25 -9.50 -3.79
N ALA A 85 -11.24 -8.62 -3.70
CA ALA A 85 -11.22 -7.48 -2.80
C ALA A 85 -11.32 -6.17 -3.59
N THR A 86 -12.26 -5.31 -3.17
CA THR A 86 -12.28 -3.88 -3.58
C THR A 86 -12.66 -3.00 -2.40
N LYS A 87 -12.66 -1.66 -2.60
CA LYS A 87 -12.65 -0.73 -1.47
C LYS A 87 -13.62 0.43 -1.71
N LEU A 88 -14.46 0.74 -0.71
CA LEU A 88 -15.28 1.96 -0.67
C LEU A 88 -14.38 3.19 -0.73
N PRO A 89 -14.56 4.12 -1.66
CA PRO A 89 -13.75 5.36 -1.72
C PRO A 89 -14.13 6.32 -0.58
N SER A 90 -13.59 6.10 0.62
CA SER A 90 -13.97 6.73 1.89
C SER A 90 -14.01 8.26 1.84
N TRP A 91 -13.08 8.88 1.10
CA TRP A 91 -12.97 10.34 0.95
C TRP A 91 -14.02 10.95 0.00
N LEU A 92 -14.76 10.13 -0.75
CA LEU A 92 -15.85 10.57 -1.64
C LEU A 92 -17.23 10.42 -1.00
N VAL A 93 -17.30 9.80 0.19
CA VAL A 93 -18.57 9.58 0.90
C VAL A 93 -18.96 10.85 1.63
N THR A 94 -20.05 11.46 1.22
CA THR A 94 -20.61 12.70 1.81
C THR A 94 -21.96 12.48 2.46
N SER A 95 -22.65 11.41 2.08
CA SER A 95 -23.94 11.00 2.63
C SER A 95 -23.99 9.49 2.86
N ARG A 96 -25.03 9.02 3.58
CA ARG A 96 -25.25 7.57 3.82
C ARG A 96 -25.54 6.82 2.51
N GLU A 97 -26.28 7.44 1.62
CA GLU A 97 -26.70 6.90 0.32
C GLU A 97 -25.51 6.68 -0.61
N ASP A 98 -24.44 7.47 -0.45
CA ASP A 98 -23.22 7.32 -1.26
C ASP A 98 -22.59 5.94 -1.07
N MET A 99 -22.66 5.35 0.13
CA MET A 99 -22.05 4.05 0.41
C MET A 99 -22.71 2.93 -0.40
N ASP A 100 -24.05 2.90 -0.45
CA ASP A 100 -24.80 1.95 -1.25
C ASP A 100 -24.57 2.20 -2.76
N ARG A 101 -24.57 3.46 -3.19
CA ARG A 101 -24.34 3.86 -4.60
C ARG A 101 -22.95 3.41 -5.08
N TYR A 102 -21.88 3.62 -4.30
CA TYR A 102 -20.54 3.18 -4.69
C TYR A 102 -20.42 1.65 -4.72
N LEU A 103 -21.00 0.94 -3.74
CA LEU A 103 -20.99 -0.53 -3.76
C LEU A 103 -21.69 -1.08 -4.99
N ASP A 104 -22.88 -0.57 -5.34
CA ASP A 104 -23.65 -1.02 -6.52
C ASP A 104 -22.90 -0.69 -7.82
N GLU A 105 -22.26 0.48 -7.91
CA GLU A 105 -21.40 0.84 -9.05
C GLU A 105 -20.20 -0.10 -9.17
N GLN A 106 -19.53 -0.45 -8.07
CA GLN A 106 -18.40 -1.37 -8.04
C GLN A 106 -18.79 -2.80 -8.46
N LEU A 107 -19.93 -3.29 -7.99
CA LEU A 107 -20.49 -4.58 -8.43
C LEU A 107 -20.71 -4.60 -9.95
N GLY A 108 -21.27 -3.52 -10.49
CA GLY A 108 -21.47 -3.36 -11.93
C GLY A 108 -20.16 -3.32 -12.71
N ARG A 109 -19.16 -2.55 -12.26
CA ARG A 109 -17.83 -2.45 -12.88
C ARG A 109 -17.09 -3.79 -12.88
N LEU A 110 -17.16 -4.52 -11.77
CA LEU A 110 -16.52 -5.82 -11.58
C LEU A 110 -17.30 -6.97 -12.20
N ALA A 111 -18.49 -6.72 -12.74
CA ALA A 111 -19.40 -7.70 -13.37
C ALA A 111 -19.65 -8.92 -12.45
N THR A 112 -19.94 -8.68 -11.17
CA THR A 112 -20.16 -9.69 -10.14
C THR A 112 -21.35 -9.33 -9.27
N ASP A 113 -22.02 -10.32 -8.69
CA ASP A 113 -23.14 -10.14 -7.76
C ASP A 113 -22.70 -9.91 -6.31
N HIS A 114 -21.43 -10.18 -5.99
CA HIS A 114 -20.88 -9.99 -4.66
C HIS A 114 -19.38 -9.69 -4.66
N ILE A 115 -18.94 -9.02 -3.59
CA ILE A 115 -17.52 -8.81 -3.26
C ILE A 115 -17.16 -9.70 -2.08
N ASP A 116 -16.06 -10.46 -2.19
CA ASP A 116 -15.64 -11.33 -1.09
C ASP A 116 -15.09 -10.52 0.09
N PHE A 117 -14.16 -9.60 -0.17
CA PHE A 117 -13.59 -8.72 0.84
C PHE A 117 -13.84 -7.26 0.48
N TYR A 118 -14.68 -6.59 1.27
CA TYR A 118 -15.00 -5.18 1.06
C TYR A 118 -14.34 -4.32 2.10
N LEU A 119 -13.44 -3.45 1.65
CA LEU A 119 -12.64 -2.61 2.54
C LEU A 119 -13.17 -1.18 2.60
N LEU A 120 -13.07 -0.55 3.76
CA LEU A 120 -13.08 0.91 3.83
C LEU A 120 -11.70 1.42 3.40
N HIS A 121 -11.62 2.27 2.39
CA HIS A 121 -10.36 2.62 1.72
C HIS A 121 -9.62 3.76 2.43
N GLY A 122 -8.37 3.49 2.81
CA GLY A 122 -7.43 4.53 3.26
C GLY A 122 -7.88 5.24 4.54
N LEU A 123 -8.31 4.49 5.55
CA LEU A 123 -8.78 5.08 6.79
C LEU A 123 -7.64 5.80 7.54
N GLY A 124 -7.98 6.95 8.05
CA GLY A 124 -7.29 7.75 9.03
C GLY A 124 -8.32 8.43 9.93
N ALA A 125 -7.91 9.27 10.87
CA ALA A 125 -8.79 9.91 11.85
C ALA A 125 -9.98 10.64 11.20
N GLU A 126 -9.72 11.48 10.21
CA GLU A 126 -10.75 12.30 9.55
C GLU A 126 -11.76 11.45 8.77
N THR A 127 -11.27 10.49 7.96
CA THR A 127 -12.15 9.62 7.18
C THR A 127 -12.96 8.68 8.08
N TRP A 128 -12.36 8.19 9.15
CA TRP A 128 -13.04 7.35 10.13
C TRP A 128 -14.15 8.11 10.88
N GLU A 129 -13.88 9.32 11.36
CA GLU A 129 -14.86 10.18 12.00
C GLU A 129 -16.07 10.44 11.08
N ASN A 130 -15.82 10.83 9.82
CA ASN A 130 -16.87 11.09 8.85
C ASN A 130 -17.74 9.83 8.59
N LEU A 131 -17.09 8.69 8.28
CA LEU A 131 -17.82 7.46 7.99
C LEU A 131 -18.60 6.95 9.17
N SER A 132 -18.04 7.03 10.39
CA SER A 132 -18.72 6.63 11.63
C SER A 132 -19.97 7.48 11.86
N ARG A 133 -19.87 8.80 11.69
CA ARG A 133 -21.01 9.73 11.78
C ARG A 133 -22.12 9.42 10.77
N LEU A 134 -21.74 8.93 9.58
CA LEU A 134 -22.69 8.55 8.54
C LEU A 134 -23.24 7.11 8.69
N GLY A 135 -22.82 6.36 9.71
CA GLY A 135 -23.33 5.02 10.01
C GLY A 135 -22.77 3.94 9.10
N VAL A 136 -21.44 3.96 8.86
CA VAL A 136 -20.78 2.99 7.98
C VAL A 136 -20.86 1.55 8.49
N LEU A 137 -20.89 1.34 9.81
CA LEU A 137 -20.95 -0.02 10.37
C LEU A 137 -22.30 -0.67 10.08
N GLU A 138 -23.39 0.08 10.21
CA GLU A 138 -24.73 -0.39 9.84
C GLU A 138 -24.88 -0.60 8.33
N PHE A 139 -24.18 0.18 7.51
CA PHE A 139 -24.09 -0.07 6.07
C PHE A 139 -23.42 -1.42 5.78
N LEU A 140 -22.26 -1.70 6.40
CA LEU A 140 -21.54 -2.97 6.23
C LEU A 140 -22.41 -4.17 6.65
N ASP A 141 -23.11 -4.06 7.79
CA ASP A 141 -23.98 -5.14 8.27
C ASP A 141 -25.15 -5.41 7.29
N ARG A 142 -25.77 -4.35 6.73
CA ARG A 142 -26.81 -4.51 5.70
C ARG A 142 -26.27 -5.12 4.43
N ALA A 143 -25.16 -4.61 3.89
CA ALA A 143 -24.56 -5.11 2.66
C ALA A 143 -24.08 -6.57 2.81
N ARG A 144 -23.71 -6.99 4.02
CA ARG A 144 -23.41 -8.37 4.35
C ARG A 144 -24.68 -9.24 4.44
N ALA A 145 -25.74 -8.71 5.04
CA ALA A 145 -27.01 -9.43 5.20
C ALA A 145 -27.73 -9.65 3.87
N ASP A 146 -27.63 -8.69 2.92
CA ASP A 146 -28.23 -8.80 1.58
C ASP A 146 -27.32 -9.55 0.59
N GLY A 147 -26.10 -9.92 0.99
CA GLY A 147 -25.18 -10.75 0.23
C GLY A 147 -24.28 -10.01 -0.75
N ARG A 148 -24.36 -8.68 -0.86
CA ARG A 148 -23.48 -7.88 -1.73
C ARG A 148 -22.01 -7.94 -1.31
N ILE A 149 -21.74 -8.10 -0.01
CA ILE A 149 -20.37 -8.32 0.52
C ILE A 149 -20.36 -9.54 1.45
N ARG A 150 -19.19 -10.20 1.56
CA ARG A 150 -19.02 -11.34 2.47
C ARG A 150 -18.26 -10.99 3.73
N TYR A 151 -17.11 -10.35 3.61
CA TYR A 151 -16.17 -10.09 4.69
C TYR A 151 -15.78 -8.61 4.72
N PRO A 152 -16.23 -7.84 5.71
CA PRO A 152 -15.81 -6.45 5.87
C PRO A 152 -14.39 -6.35 6.40
N ALA A 153 -13.64 -5.37 5.86
CA ALA A 153 -12.27 -5.08 6.21
C ALA A 153 -11.97 -3.57 6.05
N PHE A 154 -10.74 -3.15 6.29
CA PHE A 154 -10.32 -1.78 6.03
C PHE A 154 -8.85 -1.70 5.60
N SER A 155 -8.48 -0.68 4.84
CA SER A 155 -7.09 -0.28 4.62
C SER A 155 -6.77 1.00 5.40
N PHE A 156 -5.54 1.12 5.88
CA PHE A 156 -5.17 2.09 6.90
C PHE A 156 -3.91 2.88 6.54
N HIS A 157 -3.95 4.22 6.79
CA HIS A 157 -2.86 5.14 6.52
C HIS A 157 -2.73 6.26 7.58
N ASP A 158 -2.71 5.89 8.87
CA ASP A 158 -2.55 6.87 9.97
C ASP A 158 -1.71 6.27 11.11
N GLN A 159 -1.63 6.94 12.24
CA GLN A 159 -0.84 6.53 13.40
C GLN A 159 -1.54 5.43 14.22
N PHE A 160 -0.76 4.68 14.97
CA PHE A 160 -1.24 3.55 15.78
C PHE A 160 -2.44 3.85 16.69
N PRO A 161 -2.58 5.01 17.38
CA PRO A 161 -3.77 5.27 18.21
C PRO A 161 -5.08 5.22 17.42
N VAL A 162 -5.10 5.76 16.19
CA VAL A 162 -6.27 5.70 15.28
C VAL A 162 -6.51 4.27 14.79
N PHE A 163 -5.43 3.52 14.49
CA PHE A 163 -5.52 2.10 14.13
C PHE A 163 -6.23 1.30 15.21
N LYS A 164 -5.82 1.52 16.48
CA LYS A 164 -6.40 0.86 17.64
C LYS A 164 -7.91 1.15 17.77
N GLU A 165 -8.30 2.40 17.64
CA GLU A 165 -9.70 2.82 17.68
C GLU A 165 -10.54 2.09 16.63
N ILE A 166 -10.09 2.05 15.38
CA ILE A 166 -10.80 1.40 14.28
C ILE A 166 -10.88 -0.12 14.50
N VAL A 167 -9.80 -0.76 14.93
CA VAL A 167 -9.78 -2.20 15.23
C VAL A 167 -10.79 -2.57 16.31
N ASP A 168 -10.88 -1.76 17.37
CA ASP A 168 -11.76 -2.02 18.50
C ASP A 168 -13.24 -1.70 18.20
N ALA A 169 -13.54 -0.99 17.11
CA ALA A 169 -14.90 -0.50 16.80
C ALA A 169 -15.80 -1.55 16.14
N TYR A 170 -15.25 -2.61 15.52
CA TYR A 170 -16.06 -3.56 14.74
C TYR A 170 -15.39 -4.94 14.63
N GLU A 171 -16.16 -5.96 14.30
CA GLU A 171 -15.66 -7.31 14.04
C GLU A 171 -15.07 -7.47 12.61
N TRP A 172 -14.02 -6.72 12.31
CA TRP A 172 -13.34 -6.77 11.02
C TRP A 172 -12.75 -8.16 10.74
N THR A 173 -12.69 -8.51 9.46
CA THR A 173 -12.03 -9.76 9.03
C THR A 173 -10.52 -9.59 8.99
N PHE A 174 -10.04 -8.46 8.46
CA PHE A 174 -8.63 -8.11 8.44
C PHE A 174 -8.44 -6.58 8.35
N ALA A 175 -7.23 -6.14 8.67
CA ALA A 175 -6.71 -4.83 8.34
C ALA A 175 -5.66 -4.94 7.22
N GLN A 176 -5.71 -4.03 6.24
CA GLN A 176 -4.68 -3.89 5.22
C GLN A 176 -3.77 -2.73 5.60
N ILE A 177 -2.50 -3.03 5.89
CA ILE A 177 -1.51 -2.07 6.38
C ILE A 177 -0.28 -2.02 5.48
N GLN A 178 0.39 -0.88 5.44
CA GLN A 178 1.73 -0.78 4.88
C GLN A 178 2.73 -1.43 5.85
N TYR A 179 3.51 -2.39 5.36
CA TYR A 179 4.53 -3.03 6.19
C TYR A 179 5.67 -3.62 5.35
N ASN A 180 6.91 -3.26 5.70
CA ASN A 180 8.14 -3.76 5.10
C ASN A 180 9.31 -3.49 6.06
N TYR A 181 10.49 -4.02 5.80
CA TYR A 181 11.63 -3.91 6.72
C TYR A 181 12.18 -2.48 6.90
N MET A 182 11.76 -1.50 6.08
CA MET A 182 12.07 -0.08 6.27
C MET A 182 11.00 0.66 7.09
N ASP A 183 9.79 0.15 7.14
CA ASP A 183 8.60 0.85 7.68
C ASP A 183 8.04 0.16 8.94
N GLU A 184 8.89 -0.51 9.74
CA GLU A 184 8.48 -1.22 10.96
C GLU A 184 7.82 -0.33 12.02
N GLN A 185 8.17 0.97 12.04
CA GLN A 185 7.65 1.97 12.97
C GLN A 185 6.75 3.01 12.29
N PHE A 186 6.38 2.78 11.03
CA PHE A 186 5.59 3.72 10.24
C PHE A 186 4.10 3.33 10.24
N GLN A 187 3.22 4.30 10.44
CA GLN A 187 1.77 4.11 10.50
C GLN A 187 1.36 3.10 11.60
N ALA A 188 0.62 2.04 11.25
CA ALA A 188 0.30 0.96 12.18
C ALA A 188 1.56 0.22 12.67
N GLY A 189 2.51 0.00 11.78
CA GLY A 189 3.81 -0.63 12.05
C GLY A 189 3.73 -2.00 12.74
N THR A 190 4.83 -2.43 13.34
CA THR A 190 4.90 -3.68 14.11
C THR A 190 3.95 -3.68 15.31
N GLN A 191 3.72 -2.51 15.90
CA GLN A 191 2.80 -2.37 17.03
C GLN A 191 1.35 -2.69 16.59
N GLY A 192 0.91 -2.14 15.46
CA GLY A 192 -0.41 -2.42 14.89
C GLY A 192 -0.56 -3.86 14.44
N LEU A 193 0.49 -4.43 13.81
CA LEU A 193 0.53 -5.85 13.41
C LEU A 193 0.23 -6.77 14.59
N LYS A 194 0.94 -6.59 15.71
CA LYS A 194 0.75 -7.38 16.94
C LYS A 194 -0.59 -7.14 17.58
N TYR A 195 -1.01 -5.88 17.67
CA TYR A 195 -2.29 -5.49 18.26
C TYR A 195 -3.48 -6.15 17.54
N ALA A 196 -3.43 -6.20 16.21
CA ALA A 196 -4.44 -6.87 15.39
C ALA A 196 -4.46 -8.39 15.65
N ALA A 197 -3.28 -9.02 15.66
CA ALA A 197 -3.17 -10.46 15.90
C ALA A 197 -3.71 -10.89 17.28
N GLU A 198 -3.46 -10.10 18.34
CA GLU A 198 -4.01 -10.33 19.68
C GLU A 198 -5.54 -10.29 19.74
N ARG A 199 -6.21 -9.76 18.70
CA ARG A 199 -7.67 -9.64 18.57
C ARG A 199 -8.27 -10.54 17.52
N ASP A 200 -7.55 -11.56 17.09
CA ASP A 200 -7.97 -12.45 16.02
C ASP A 200 -8.34 -11.69 14.73
N LEU A 201 -7.64 -10.61 14.44
CA LEU A 201 -7.79 -9.83 13.22
C LEU A 201 -6.69 -10.23 12.22
N GLY A 202 -7.07 -10.60 11.01
CA GLY A 202 -6.13 -10.90 9.95
C GLY A 202 -5.34 -9.68 9.47
N ILE A 203 -4.19 -9.90 8.86
CA ILE A 203 -3.38 -8.82 8.28
C ILE A 203 -3.11 -9.11 6.80
N VAL A 204 -3.45 -8.13 5.97
CA VAL A 204 -3.01 -8.02 4.58
C VAL A 204 -1.96 -6.93 4.50
N VAL A 205 -0.79 -7.24 3.93
CA VAL A 205 0.29 -6.27 3.79
C VAL A 205 0.28 -5.66 2.41
N MET A 206 0.17 -4.33 2.32
CA MET A 206 0.44 -3.53 1.12
C MET A 206 1.84 -2.89 1.21
N GLU A 207 2.39 -2.50 0.07
CA GLU A 207 3.73 -1.90 -0.06
C GLU A 207 4.86 -2.76 0.55
N PRO A 208 4.86 -4.09 0.38
CA PRO A 208 5.89 -4.96 0.96
C PRO A 208 7.29 -4.65 0.44
N LEU A 209 7.36 -4.08 -0.76
CA LEU A 209 8.59 -3.65 -1.44
C LEU A 209 8.65 -2.13 -1.63
N ARG A 210 7.87 -1.37 -0.85
CA ARG A 210 7.82 0.09 -0.87
C ARG A 210 7.66 0.65 -2.29
N GLY A 211 6.61 0.20 -2.98
CA GLY A 211 6.35 0.55 -4.38
C GLY A 211 7.39 0.04 -5.36
N GLY A 212 8.15 -1.00 -5.01
CA GLY A 212 9.25 -1.55 -5.78
C GLY A 212 10.58 -0.79 -5.60
N LEU A 213 10.71 0.09 -4.60
CA LEU A 213 11.99 0.72 -4.25
C LEU A 213 12.95 -0.30 -3.62
N LEU A 214 12.43 -1.27 -2.86
CA LEU A 214 13.22 -2.32 -2.22
C LEU A 214 13.55 -3.49 -3.15
N SER A 215 13.02 -3.51 -4.36
CA SER A 215 13.33 -4.51 -5.40
C SER A 215 14.31 -4.01 -6.46
N GLY A 216 14.70 -2.73 -6.37
CA GLY A 216 15.63 -2.12 -7.30
C GLY A 216 17.05 -2.65 -7.19
N ASP A 217 17.80 -2.47 -8.26
CA ASP A 217 19.24 -2.72 -8.29
C ASP A 217 19.97 -1.53 -7.65
N VAL A 218 20.15 -1.57 -6.33
CA VAL A 218 20.81 -0.51 -5.57
C VAL A 218 22.22 -0.94 -5.21
N PRO A 219 23.26 -0.34 -5.82
CA PRO A 219 24.67 -0.75 -5.62
C PRO A 219 25.09 -0.81 -4.14
N ALA A 220 24.53 0.06 -3.31
CA ALA A 220 24.86 0.14 -1.88
C ALA A 220 24.54 -1.14 -1.10
N ILE A 221 23.57 -1.96 -1.54
CA ILE A 221 23.21 -3.21 -0.85
C ILE A 221 23.74 -4.47 -1.57
N HIS A 222 24.32 -4.33 -2.76
CA HIS A 222 24.81 -5.48 -3.55
C HIS A 222 25.76 -6.37 -2.76
N GLN A 223 26.74 -5.78 -2.08
CA GLN A 223 27.75 -6.56 -1.35
C GLN A 223 27.09 -7.35 -0.20
N HIS A 224 26.12 -6.76 0.51
CA HIS A 224 25.40 -7.46 1.57
C HIS A 224 24.63 -8.67 1.05
N ILE A 225 24.02 -8.54 -0.14
CA ILE A 225 23.31 -9.65 -0.80
C ILE A 225 24.28 -10.73 -1.28
N LEU A 226 25.46 -10.34 -1.82
CA LEU A 226 26.48 -11.29 -2.28
C LEU A 226 27.12 -12.06 -1.13
N ASP A 227 27.31 -11.42 0.02
CA ASP A 227 27.92 -12.01 1.22
C ASP A 227 26.90 -12.78 2.09
N ALA A 228 25.62 -12.72 1.74
CA ALA A 228 24.56 -13.38 2.49
C ALA A 228 24.71 -14.91 2.46
N PRO A 229 24.32 -15.61 3.53
CA PRO A 229 24.43 -17.08 3.64
C PRO A 229 23.59 -17.79 2.58
N VAL A 230 22.54 -17.14 2.06
CA VAL A 230 21.69 -17.63 0.98
C VAL A 230 21.53 -16.53 -0.06
N ARG A 231 21.75 -16.87 -1.32
CA ARG A 231 21.56 -15.94 -2.42
C ARG A 231 20.08 -15.77 -2.72
N ARG A 232 19.59 -14.53 -2.65
CA ARG A 232 18.22 -14.13 -3.00
C ARG A 232 18.25 -12.79 -3.73
N THR A 233 17.23 -12.54 -4.54
CA THR A 233 17.02 -11.21 -5.12
C THR A 233 16.58 -10.21 -4.03
N PRO A 234 16.73 -8.89 -4.26
CA PRO A 234 16.17 -7.88 -3.33
C PRO A 234 14.67 -8.08 -3.08
N SER A 235 13.90 -8.42 -4.13
CA SER A 235 12.46 -8.73 -4.01
C SER A 235 12.20 -9.91 -3.09
N GLU A 236 12.97 -11.00 -3.25
CA GLU A 236 12.81 -12.19 -2.41
C GLU A 236 13.15 -11.88 -0.95
N TRP A 237 14.21 -11.14 -0.67
CA TRP A 237 14.56 -10.72 0.70
C TRP A 237 13.40 -9.96 1.34
N GLY A 238 12.83 -8.95 0.64
CA GLY A 238 11.73 -8.16 1.17
C GLY A 238 10.45 -8.96 1.38
N LEU A 239 10.04 -9.78 0.41
CA LEU A 239 8.83 -10.60 0.53
C LEU A 239 8.95 -11.66 1.61
N ARG A 240 10.10 -12.36 1.68
CA ARG A 240 10.34 -13.37 2.71
C ARG A 240 10.39 -12.79 4.11
N TRP A 241 10.92 -11.57 4.27
CA TRP A 241 10.91 -10.88 5.54
C TRP A 241 9.47 -10.60 6.01
N VAL A 242 8.58 -10.16 5.13
CA VAL A 242 7.19 -9.92 5.49
C VAL A 242 6.47 -11.25 5.82
N TRP A 243 6.64 -12.30 5.02
CA TRP A 243 6.03 -13.60 5.31
C TRP A 243 6.60 -14.30 6.54
N ASN A 244 7.79 -13.91 6.99
CA ASN A 244 8.39 -14.43 8.22
C ASN A 244 7.57 -14.10 9.47
N HIS A 245 6.70 -13.07 9.41
CA HIS A 245 5.78 -12.71 10.47
C HIS A 245 4.55 -13.63 10.44
N PRO A 246 4.30 -14.41 11.51
CA PRO A 246 3.16 -15.35 11.55
C PRO A 246 1.80 -14.64 11.52
N GLU A 247 1.75 -13.37 11.91
CA GLU A 247 0.55 -12.53 11.92
C GLU A 247 0.09 -12.13 10.51
N VAL A 248 0.98 -12.14 9.53
CA VAL A 248 0.67 -11.73 8.15
C VAL A 248 -0.03 -12.87 7.42
N THR A 249 -1.23 -12.62 6.91
CA THR A 249 -2.00 -13.62 6.15
C THR A 249 -1.70 -13.51 4.65
N VAL A 250 -1.77 -12.30 4.08
CA VAL A 250 -1.57 -12.06 2.65
C VAL A 250 -0.56 -10.92 2.46
N VAL A 251 0.33 -11.08 1.49
CA VAL A 251 1.20 -10.00 1.00
C VAL A 251 0.78 -9.64 -0.42
N LEU A 252 0.41 -8.38 -0.63
CA LEU A 252 0.02 -7.87 -1.94
C LEU A 252 1.25 -7.49 -2.76
N SER A 253 1.34 -7.98 -3.98
CA SER A 253 2.33 -7.54 -4.95
C SER A 253 1.67 -7.02 -6.22
N GLY A 254 2.08 -5.82 -6.65
CA GLY A 254 1.73 -5.23 -7.93
C GLY A 254 2.71 -5.71 -9.00
N MET A 255 2.34 -6.74 -9.73
CA MET A 255 3.17 -7.36 -10.77
C MET A 255 2.77 -6.83 -12.14
N SER A 256 3.65 -6.10 -12.80
CA SER A 256 3.44 -5.48 -14.12
C SER A 256 4.17 -6.19 -15.26
N ALA A 257 4.96 -7.24 -14.95
CA ALA A 257 5.70 -8.06 -15.91
C ALA A 257 5.61 -9.55 -15.53
N MET A 258 5.68 -10.43 -16.53
CA MET A 258 5.57 -11.89 -16.32
C MET A 258 6.72 -12.45 -15.48
N GLU A 259 7.88 -11.85 -15.59
CA GLU A 259 9.07 -12.21 -14.79
C GLU A 259 8.81 -11.99 -13.30
N GLN A 260 8.15 -10.88 -12.93
CA GLN A 260 7.76 -10.58 -11.55
C GLN A 260 6.72 -11.59 -11.04
N VAL A 261 5.75 -11.99 -11.89
CA VAL A 261 4.77 -13.04 -11.54
C VAL A 261 5.49 -14.33 -11.20
N LYS A 262 6.39 -14.79 -12.08
CA LYS A 262 7.15 -16.03 -11.88
C LYS A 262 8.03 -15.99 -10.63
N GLU A 263 8.77 -14.90 -10.44
CA GLU A 263 9.64 -14.71 -9.28
C GLU A 263 8.84 -14.73 -7.97
N ASN A 264 7.76 -13.95 -7.89
CA ASN A 264 6.95 -13.85 -6.67
C ASN A 264 6.22 -15.16 -6.35
N LEU A 265 5.79 -15.91 -7.36
CA LEU A 265 5.23 -17.26 -7.18
C LEU A 265 6.27 -18.24 -6.62
N ALA A 266 7.51 -18.19 -7.11
CA ALA A 266 8.60 -19.00 -6.59
C ALA A 266 8.94 -18.64 -5.14
N CYS A 267 9.00 -17.35 -4.82
CA CYS A 267 9.18 -16.84 -3.45
C CYS A 267 8.06 -17.31 -2.52
N ALA A 268 6.80 -17.18 -2.97
CA ALA A 268 5.62 -17.57 -2.20
C ALA A 268 5.54 -19.07 -1.90
N ALA A 269 6.14 -19.92 -2.73
CA ALA A 269 6.23 -21.35 -2.46
C ALA A 269 7.07 -21.69 -1.21
N GLN A 270 7.87 -20.74 -0.72
CA GLN A 270 8.77 -20.89 0.42
C GLN A 270 8.50 -19.87 1.54
N GLY A 271 7.42 -19.07 1.45
CA GLY A 271 7.06 -17.98 2.38
C GLY A 271 6.49 -18.48 3.72
N LEU A 272 7.21 -19.34 4.43
CA LEU A 272 6.80 -19.86 5.74
C LEU A 272 7.04 -18.83 6.84
N PRO A 273 6.21 -18.79 7.89
CA PRO A 273 6.47 -17.98 9.07
C PRO A 273 7.66 -18.51 9.85
N ASN A 274 8.39 -17.60 10.51
CA ASN A 274 9.58 -17.92 11.33
C ASN A 274 10.62 -18.77 10.58
N SER A 275 10.77 -18.59 9.27
CA SER A 275 11.63 -19.41 8.42
C SER A 275 12.97 -18.78 8.09
N LEU A 276 13.17 -17.49 8.39
CA LEU A 276 14.46 -16.83 8.26
C LEU A 276 15.33 -17.12 9.48
N SER A 277 16.59 -17.50 9.25
CA SER A 277 17.56 -17.68 10.32
C SER A 277 18.01 -16.33 10.92
N SER A 278 18.70 -16.38 12.07
CA SER A 278 19.28 -15.17 12.68
C SER A 278 20.27 -14.47 11.75
N GLU A 279 21.05 -15.22 11.01
CA GLU A 279 22.01 -14.69 10.04
C GLU A 279 21.28 -14.02 8.85
N GLU A 280 20.18 -14.60 8.38
CA GLU A 280 19.36 -14.04 7.32
C GLU A 280 18.66 -12.74 7.78
N LEU A 281 18.17 -12.70 9.01
CA LEU A 281 17.59 -11.48 9.60
C LEU A 281 18.65 -10.38 9.75
N ALA A 282 19.88 -10.71 10.15
CA ALA A 282 20.99 -9.77 10.23
C ALA A 282 21.35 -9.15 8.86
N VAL A 283 21.23 -9.91 7.76
CA VAL A 283 21.38 -9.35 6.41
C VAL A 283 20.33 -8.28 6.13
N VAL A 284 19.06 -8.54 6.46
CA VAL A 284 17.98 -7.57 6.26
C VAL A 284 18.19 -6.32 7.11
N GLU A 285 18.64 -6.47 8.37
CA GLU A 285 18.98 -5.34 9.24
C GLU A 285 20.11 -4.51 8.64
N THR A 286 21.17 -5.16 8.13
CA THR A 286 22.29 -4.47 7.48
C THR A 286 21.85 -3.71 6.23
N MET A 287 20.97 -4.28 5.40
CA MET A 287 20.40 -3.58 4.25
C MET A 287 19.57 -2.37 4.70
N ARG A 288 18.72 -2.52 5.72
CA ARG A 288 17.92 -1.43 6.30
C ARG A 288 18.82 -0.28 6.76
N ASP A 289 19.85 -0.58 7.55
CA ASP A 289 20.76 0.42 8.11
C ASP A 289 21.56 1.13 6.99
N THR A 290 21.95 0.39 5.95
CA THR A 290 22.56 0.96 4.75
C THR A 290 21.64 1.93 4.04
N PHE A 291 20.38 1.58 3.82
CA PHE A 291 19.39 2.49 3.26
C PHE A 291 19.17 3.72 4.16
N ALA A 292 19.03 3.52 5.46
CA ALA A 292 18.82 4.61 6.42
C ALA A 292 20.00 5.60 6.43
N SER A 293 21.24 5.13 6.31
CA SER A 293 22.44 5.98 6.27
C SER A 293 22.50 6.88 5.02
N ARG A 294 21.77 6.57 3.96
CA ARG A 294 21.70 7.34 2.70
C ARG A 294 20.66 8.45 2.74
N MET A 295 19.84 8.51 3.78
CA MET A 295 18.82 9.54 3.96
C MET A 295 19.49 10.92 4.09
N LYS A 296 19.03 11.91 3.31
CA LYS A 296 19.59 13.26 3.27
C LYS A 296 19.00 14.17 4.33
N ILE A 297 17.70 14.03 4.59
CA ILE A 297 16.96 14.87 5.52
C ILE A 297 16.36 13.96 6.59
N PRO A 298 16.84 13.99 7.86
CA PRO A 298 16.41 13.06 8.89
C PRO A 298 15.06 13.45 9.52
N CYS A 299 14.09 13.84 8.65
CA CYS A 299 12.74 14.23 9.06
C CYS A 299 11.95 13.03 9.59
N THR A 300 11.38 13.18 10.80
CA THR A 300 10.57 12.15 11.46
C THR A 300 9.10 12.15 11.04
N SER A 301 8.70 13.02 10.13
CA SER A 301 7.32 13.18 9.65
C SER A 301 6.29 13.48 10.76
N CYS A 302 6.71 14.10 11.85
CA CYS A 302 5.86 14.42 13.01
C CYS A 302 4.78 15.49 12.73
N ARG A 303 4.87 16.20 11.58
CA ARG A 303 3.93 17.21 11.08
C ARG A 303 3.73 18.46 11.95
N TYR A 304 4.58 18.74 12.95
CA TYR A 304 4.50 19.99 13.74
C TYR A 304 4.68 21.26 12.89
N CYS A 305 5.41 21.15 11.76
CA CYS A 305 5.56 22.21 10.77
C CYS A 305 4.31 22.44 9.89
N MET A 306 3.26 21.66 10.08
CA MET A 306 2.02 21.73 9.30
C MET A 306 0.86 22.32 10.13
N PRO A 307 -0.13 22.98 9.50
CA PRO A 307 -0.15 23.34 8.09
C PRO A 307 0.85 24.44 7.75
N CYS A 308 1.39 24.41 6.50
CA CYS A 308 2.11 25.54 5.94
C CYS A 308 1.10 26.50 5.30
N GLU A 309 1.11 27.78 5.67
CA GLU A 309 0.17 28.78 5.12
C GLU A 309 0.28 28.96 3.59
N ASN A 310 1.45 28.62 3.02
CA ASN A 310 1.69 28.67 1.59
C ASN A 310 1.44 27.33 0.88
N GLY A 311 0.83 26.37 1.56
CA GLY A 311 0.38 25.10 0.98
C GLY A 311 1.46 24.04 0.79
N VAL A 312 2.72 24.25 1.20
CA VAL A 312 3.79 23.23 1.06
C VAL A 312 3.52 22.05 1.98
N ASP A 313 3.46 20.81 1.45
CA ASP A 313 3.52 19.61 2.29
C ASP A 313 4.99 19.23 2.59
N ILE A 314 5.53 19.90 3.61
CA ILE A 314 6.94 19.83 3.99
C ILE A 314 7.39 18.37 4.25
N PRO A 315 6.69 17.57 5.06
CA PRO A 315 7.10 16.18 5.31
C PRO A 315 7.12 15.32 4.05
N GLN A 316 6.14 15.47 3.15
CA GLN A 316 6.12 14.70 1.91
C GLN A 316 7.20 15.16 0.92
N CYS A 317 7.50 16.46 0.84
CA CYS A 317 8.63 16.97 0.07
C CYS A 317 9.93 16.28 0.48
N PHE A 318 10.20 16.21 1.78
CA PHE A 318 11.40 15.58 2.33
C PHE A 318 11.41 14.06 2.13
N MET A 319 10.26 13.41 2.27
CA MET A 319 10.13 11.98 2.05
C MET A 319 10.51 11.59 0.62
N TYR A 320 9.98 12.27 -0.40
CA TYR A 320 10.29 11.95 -1.80
C TYR A 320 11.73 12.30 -2.17
N TYR A 321 12.28 13.39 -1.62
CA TYR A 321 13.69 13.73 -1.79
C TYR A 321 14.60 12.64 -1.21
N ASN A 322 14.32 12.18 0.00
CA ASN A 322 15.05 11.07 0.61
C ASN A 322 14.94 9.78 -0.23
N GLN A 323 13.76 9.45 -0.74
CA GLN A 323 13.57 8.25 -1.57
C GLN A 323 14.50 8.24 -2.79
N ALA A 324 14.69 9.40 -3.44
CA ALA A 324 15.57 9.52 -4.59
C ALA A 324 17.01 9.12 -4.27
N TYR A 325 17.54 9.52 -3.12
CA TYR A 325 18.91 9.22 -2.70
C TYR A 325 19.05 7.86 -2.01
N THR A 326 18.10 7.52 -1.15
CA THR A 326 18.14 6.27 -0.40
C THR A 326 18.17 5.07 -1.33
N TYR A 327 17.38 5.11 -2.41
CA TYR A 327 17.19 3.97 -3.32
C TYR A 327 17.80 4.17 -4.71
N ASP A 328 18.60 5.21 -4.92
CA ASP A 328 19.13 5.58 -6.25
C ASP A 328 18.01 5.68 -7.32
N ALA A 329 16.84 6.17 -6.94
CA ALA A 329 15.59 6.10 -7.70
C ALA A 329 15.06 7.48 -8.11
N ARG A 330 15.92 8.37 -8.65
CA ARG A 330 15.58 9.76 -8.98
C ARG A 330 14.32 9.90 -9.84
N GLU A 331 14.28 9.20 -10.97
CA GLU A 331 13.14 9.31 -11.91
C GLU A 331 11.83 8.89 -11.27
N LYS A 332 11.84 7.76 -10.55
CA LYS A 332 10.67 7.23 -9.84
C LYS A 332 10.20 8.17 -8.74
N ALA A 333 11.12 8.67 -7.92
CA ALA A 333 10.83 9.63 -6.86
C ALA A 333 10.25 10.92 -7.44
N THR A 334 10.80 11.42 -8.57
CA THR A 334 10.28 12.60 -9.26
C THR A 334 8.85 12.38 -9.76
N GLY A 335 8.59 11.24 -10.40
CA GLY A 335 7.24 10.92 -10.88
C GLY A 335 6.21 10.88 -9.76
N VAL A 336 6.55 10.23 -8.62
CA VAL A 336 5.66 10.16 -7.46
C VAL A 336 5.50 11.51 -6.79
N TYR A 337 6.56 12.30 -6.62
CA TYR A 337 6.53 13.66 -6.09
C TYR A 337 5.55 14.56 -6.87
N LEU A 338 5.68 14.57 -8.20
CA LEU A 338 4.82 15.37 -9.08
C LEU A 338 3.37 14.91 -9.04
N TRP A 339 3.11 13.61 -8.96
CA TRP A 339 1.77 13.05 -8.89
C TRP A 339 1.11 13.27 -7.51
N ALA A 340 1.81 12.97 -6.43
CA ALA A 340 1.24 13.01 -5.09
C ALA A 340 0.98 14.43 -4.60
N LEU A 341 1.82 15.39 -5.02
CA LEU A 341 1.73 16.78 -4.55
C LEU A 341 1.08 17.75 -5.56
N ASN A 342 0.40 17.24 -6.58
CA ASN A 342 -0.25 18.08 -7.61
C ASN A 342 -1.56 18.77 -7.15
N GLY A 343 -2.00 18.52 -5.94
CA GLY A 343 -3.25 19.06 -5.40
C GLY A 343 -4.45 18.13 -5.49
N SER A 344 -4.38 17.03 -6.24
CA SER A 344 -5.51 16.10 -6.41
C SER A 344 -5.99 15.48 -5.09
N PHE A 345 -5.11 15.37 -4.10
CA PHE A 345 -5.40 14.80 -2.77
C PHE A 345 -5.52 15.84 -1.67
N SER A 346 -5.40 17.15 -2.00
CA SER A 346 -5.37 18.26 -1.04
C SER A 346 -6.31 19.41 -1.43
N GLY A 347 -7.49 19.07 -1.96
CA GLY A 347 -8.49 20.10 -2.30
C GLY A 347 -8.10 21.05 -3.44
N GLY A 348 -7.21 20.60 -4.34
CA GLY A 348 -6.76 21.39 -5.50
C GLY A 348 -5.52 22.25 -5.23
N ILE A 349 -4.97 22.25 -4.03
CA ILE A 349 -3.77 23.04 -3.68
C ILE A 349 -2.52 22.16 -3.82
N PRO A 350 -1.59 22.47 -4.75
CA PRO A 350 -0.33 21.73 -4.86
C PRO A 350 0.56 21.91 -3.63
N GLY A 351 1.16 20.80 -3.17
CA GLY A 351 2.03 20.77 -1.99
C GLY A 351 3.53 20.92 -2.27
N TYR A 352 3.93 21.44 -3.45
CA TYR A 352 5.33 21.45 -3.89
C TYR A 352 6.22 22.40 -3.08
N ALA A 353 7.52 22.05 -2.99
CA ALA A 353 8.54 22.89 -2.36
C ALA A 353 8.66 24.28 -2.98
N SER A 354 8.32 24.44 -4.27
CA SER A 354 8.35 25.73 -4.98
C SER A 354 7.37 26.77 -4.43
N ALA A 355 6.37 26.39 -3.66
CA ALA A 355 5.45 27.32 -3.01
C ALA A 355 6.05 27.94 -1.73
N CYS A 356 7.24 27.53 -1.29
CA CYS A 356 7.89 28.09 -0.11
C CYS A 356 8.32 29.54 -0.32
N VAL A 357 7.83 30.43 0.54
CA VAL A 357 8.17 31.86 0.55
C VAL A 357 9.25 32.21 1.57
N GLN A 358 9.92 31.23 2.17
CA GLN A 358 11.03 31.41 3.12
C GLN A 358 10.67 32.14 4.42
N CYS A 359 9.42 32.06 4.91
CA CYS A 359 8.94 32.79 6.09
C CYS A 359 9.60 32.32 7.41
N GLY A 360 10.01 31.05 7.51
CA GLY A 360 10.70 30.51 8.69
C GLY A 360 9.79 29.91 9.76
N GLU A 361 8.48 30.08 9.73
CA GLU A 361 7.55 29.59 10.76
C GLU A 361 7.62 28.08 11.00
N CYS A 362 7.90 27.29 9.97
CA CYS A 362 8.04 25.85 10.06
C CYS A 362 9.29 25.44 10.88
N GLU A 363 10.36 26.26 10.87
CA GLU A 363 11.58 26.01 11.62
C GLU A 363 11.38 26.24 13.12
N GLU A 364 10.61 27.30 13.46
CA GLU A 364 10.25 27.59 14.85
C GLU A 364 9.40 26.48 15.48
N LYS A 365 8.54 25.83 14.66
CA LYS A 365 7.66 24.72 15.08
C LYS A 365 8.36 23.36 15.06
N CYS A 366 9.54 23.23 14.45
CA CYS A 366 10.21 21.95 14.27
C CYS A 366 10.93 21.50 15.57
N PRO A 367 10.53 20.40 16.21
CA PRO A 367 11.18 19.93 17.43
C PRO A 367 12.60 19.39 17.19
N GLN A 368 12.98 19.18 15.92
CA GLN A 368 14.32 18.76 15.52
C GLN A 368 15.23 19.93 15.14
N HIS A 369 14.70 21.15 15.10
CA HIS A 369 15.44 22.38 14.74
C HIS A 369 16.17 22.30 13.40
N PHE A 370 15.54 21.65 12.39
CA PHE A 370 16.11 21.55 11.05
C PHE A 370 16.03 22.86 10.27
N PRO A 371 17.00 23.16 9.39
CA PRO A 371 16.94 24.28 8.46
C PRO A 371 15.98 23.94 7.32
N ILE A 372 14.68 23.95 7.61
CA ILE A 372 13.63 23.49 6.70
C ILE A 372 13.63 24.28 5.39
N ARG A 373 13.89 25.59 5.45
CA ARG A 373 13.94 26.46 4.27
C ARG A 373 15.05 26.07 3.30
N GLU A 374 16.24 25.76 3.82
CA GLU A 374 17.37 25.28 3.01
C GLU A 374 17.04 23.93 2.38
N TYR A 375 16.52 23.00 3.16
CA TYR A 375 16.10 21.68 2.64
C TYR A 375 14.99 21.79 1.59
N LEU A 376 14.02 22.71 1.73
CA LEU A 376 12.99 22.94 0.70
C LEU A 376 13.59 23.55 -0.57
N GLN A 377 14.64 24.35 -0.45
CA GLN A 377 15.37 24.84 -1.62
C GLN A 377 16.07 23.69 -2.36
N ASP A 378 16.76 22.79 -1.65
CA ASP A 378 17.37 21.59 -2.24
C ASP A 378 16.34 20.71 -2.95
N VAL A 379 15.17 20.50 -2.33
CA VAL A 379 14.06 19.74 -2.91
C VAL A 379 13.55 20.39 -4.20
N ARG A 380 13.36 21.72 -4.17
CA ARG A 380 12.92 22.49 -5.33
C ARG A 380 13.93 22.40 -6.49
N GLU A 381 15.22 22.57 -6.21
CA GLU A 381 16.27 22.44 -7.21
C GLU A 381 16.34 21.03 -7.81
N PHE A 382 16.14 20.03 -6.98
CA PHE A 382 16.21 18.63 -7.39
C PHE A 382 15.03 18.20 -8.29
N PHE A 383 13.79 18.57 -7.94
CA PHE A 383 12.58 18.18 -8.66
C PHE A 383 12.10 19.22 -9.67
N GLY A 384 12.61 20.44 -9.63
CA GLY A 384 12.18 21.55 -10.49
C GLY A 384 10.82 22.15 -10.12
N LYS A 385 10.31 21.86 -8.94
CA LYS A 385 9.01 22.33 -8.45
C LYS A 385 9.04 22.71 -6.97
#